data_0bd94bd40f26c1b986d3334240565988
#
_entry.id   0bd94bd40f26c1b986d3334240565988
#
_cell.length_a   1.000
_cell.length_b   1.000
_cell.length_c   1.000
_cell.angle_alpha   90.00
_cell.angle_beta   90.00
_cell.angle_gamma   90.00
#
_symmetry.space_group_name_H-M   'P 1'
#
loop_
_entity.id
_entity.type
_entity.pdbx_description
1 polymer ?
#
loop_
_entity_poly.entity_id
_entity_poly.type
_entity_poly.pdbx_seq_one_letter_code
_entity_poly.pdbx_strand_id
1 'polypeptide(L)'
;MYTRIISTGTYLPEKVLTNDELEKIVNTSDDWIRSRTGIESRHIAADGEFTSHLAEKAAYKALEAAGLVPADIDLIVVGTCTPDRMFPNVACLLQERMGITGPAFSLEAACSGFVYALTVADQFLCSGKSKRALVIGAETMSRLIDWTDRETCVLFGDGAGAVILEASDKPGLLYSDLGADGQHRKLLYTETGLSNMESSVEGHLKMKGNEVFKVAVRTLESICLLYTSPSPRD
;
A
#
# COMPACT_ATOMS: atom_id res chain seq x y z
N MET A 1 -10.84 -21.88 -12.32
CA MET A 1 -10.19 -20.66 -12.84
C MET A 1 -9.29 -20.13 -11.75
N TYR A 2 -8.08 -19.73 -12.08
CA TYR A 2 -7.09 -19.18 -11.17
C TYR A 2 -6.75 -17.76 -11.61
N THR A 3 -6.04 -17.03 -10.77
CA THR A 3 -5.52 -15.71 -11.07
C THR A 3 -3.99 -15.73 -11.09
N ARG A 4 -3.37 -15.07 -12.07
CA ARG A 4 -1.91 -14.95 -12.17
C ARG A 4 -1.50 -13.49 -12.18
N ILE A 5 -0.42 -13.19 -11.47
CA ILE A 5 0.30 -11.92 -11.66
C ILE A 5 1.11 -12.07 -12.95
N ILE A 6 0.82 -11.22 -13.95
CA ILE A 6 1.49 -11.26 -15.25
C ILE A 6 2.54 -10.16 -15.40
N SER A 7 2.45 -9.09 -14.62
CA SER A 7 3.46 -8.03 -14.60
C SER A 7 3.41 -7.24 -13.32
N THR A 8 4.48 -6.46 -13.10
CA THR A 8 4.61 -5.50 -11.99
C THR A 8 5.13 -4.18 -12.50
N GLY A 9 4.80 -3.09 -11.80
CA GLY A 9 5.34 -1.77 -12.04
C GLY A 9 5.51 -1.00 -10.74
N THR A 10 6.50 -0.13 -10.67
CA THR A 10 6.78 0.66 -9.46
C THR A 10 7.07 2.10 -9.79
N TYR A 11 6.72 2.99 -8.86
CA TYR A 11 7.14 4.38 -8.92
C TYR A 11 7.54 4.88 -7.54
N LEU A 12 8.68 5.56 -7.50
CA LEU A 12 9.15 6.32 -6.34
C LEU A 12 9.31 7.78 -6.75
N PRO A 13 8.87 8.75 -5.94
CA PRO A 13 9.11 10.18 -6.17
C PRO A 13 10.60 10.50 -6.37
N GLU A 14 10.89 11.57 -7.08
CA GLU A 14 12.29 11.93 -7.40
C GLU A 14 13.08 12.40 -6.18
N LYS A 15 12.43 13.14 -5.28
CA LYS A 15 13.08 13.67 -4.08
C LYS A 15 13.42 12.53 -3.12
N VAL A 16 14.71 12.39 -2.82
CA VAL A 16 15.23 11.48 -1.80
C VAL A 16 15.60 12.29 -0.56
N LEU A 17 15.12 11.84 0.60
CA LEU A 17 15.51 12.35 1.90
C LEU A 17 16.39 11.30 2.59
N THR A 18 17.68 11.61 2.77
CA THR A 18 18.65 10.73 3.42
C THR A 18 18.54 10.79 4.95
N ASN A 19 19.17 9.82 5.64
CA ASN A 19 19.25 9.87 7.10
C ASN A 19 20.05 11.08 7.58
N ASP A 20 21.15 11.47 6.90
CA ASP A 20 21.95 12.65 7.24
C ASP A 20 21.15 13.97 7.13
N GLU A 21 20.23 14.03 6.18
CA GLU A 21 19.32 15.18 6.08
C GLU A 21 18.28 15.18 7.19
N LEU A 22 17.79 13.99 7.58
CA LEU A 22 16.82 13.85 8.66
C LEU A 22 17.41 14.18 10.04
N GLU A 23 18.70 13.92 10.26
CA GLU A 23 19.44 14.34 11.47
C GLU A 23 19.39 15.87 11.72
N LYS A 24 19.22 16.66 10.66
CA LYS A 24 19.08 18.12 10.76
C LYS A 24 17.69 18.56 11.20
N ILE A 25 16.70 17.67 11.13
CA ILE A 25 15.28 17.93 11.41
C ILE A 25 14.91 17.43 12.81
N VAL A 26 15.38 16.21 13.15
CA VAL A 26 15.01 15.53 14.39
C VAL A 26 16.25 14.90 15.05
N ASN A 27 16.25 14.77 16.37
CA ASN A 27 17.37 14.16 17.10
C ASN A 27 17.48 12.66 16.83
N THR A 28 18.28 12.28 15.81
CA THR A 28 18.52 10.90 15.37
C THR A 28 19.94 10.79 14.79
N SER A 29 20.34 9.62 14.25
CA SER A 29 21.55 9.43 13.47
C SER A 29 21.38 8.35 12.41
N ASP A 30 22.17 8.38 11.33
CA ASP A 30 22.17 7.34 10.31
C ASP A 30 22.43 5.96 10.94
N ASP A 31 23.43 5.82 11.78
CA ASP A 31 23.73 4.58 12.52
C ASP A 31 22.54 4.08 13.35
N TRP A 32 21.83 4.99 14.02
CA TRP A 32 20.67 4.65 14.82
C TRP A 32 19.50 4.14 13.98
N ILE A 33 19.23 4.80 12.85
CA ILE A 33 18.15 4.43 11.94
C ILE A 33 18.48 3.10 11.26
N ARG A 34 19.66 2.96 10.66
CA ARG A 34 20.09 1.75 9.94
C ARG A 34 20.13 0.52 10.83
N SER A 35 20.71 0.64 12.02
CA SER A 35 20.81 -0.50 12.95
C SER A 35 19.47 -1.06 13.40
N ARG A 36 18.41 -0.24 13.40
CA ARG A 36 17.06 -0.63 13.86
C ARG A 36 16.09 -0.96 12.74
N THR A 37 16.26 -0.35 11.57
CA THR A 37 15.27 -0.42 10.49
C THR A 37 15.85 -0.89 9.17
N GLY A 38 17.15 -0.78 8.98
CA GLY A 38 17.80 -0.98 7.69
C GLY A 38 17.57 0.15 6.67
N ILE A 39 16.81 1.19 7.02
CA ILE A 39 16.44 2.28 6.10
C ILE A 39 17.61 3.24 5.95
N GLU A 40 18.00 3.52 4.71
CA GLU A 40 19.07 4.48 4.35
C GLU A 40 18.49 5.82 3.88
N SER A 41 17.33 5.79 3.23
CA SER A 41 16.67 6.98 2.69
C SER A 41 15.18 6.71 2.48
N ARG A 42 14.42 7.78 2.20
CA ARG A 42 13.01 7.68 1.80
C ARG A 42 12.73 8.64 0.67
N HIS A 43 11.80 8.27 -0.20
CA HIS A 43 11.32 9.12 -1.27
C HIS A 43 10.15 9.96 -0.78
N ILE A 44 10.09 11.22 -1.22
CA ILE A 44 9.09 12.20 -0.79
C ILE A 44 8.42 12.80 -2.03
N ALA A 45 7.11 12.68 -2.11
CA ALA A 45 6.32 13.26 -3.20
C ALA A 45 6.46 14.79 -3.23
N ALA A 46 6.59 15.34 -4.42
CA ALA A 46 6.66 16.77 -4.62
C ALA A 46 5.32 17.48 -4.29
N ASP A 47 5.35 18.79 -4.13
CA ASP A 47 4.13 19.57 -4.00
C ASP A 47 3.25 19.38 -5.24
N GLY A 48 1.97 19.04 -5.02
CA GLY A 48 1.03 18.72 -6.10
C GLY A 48 1.14 17.30 -6.68
N GLU A 49 2.12 16.50 -6.25
CA GLU A 49 2.21 15.08 -6.60
C GLU A 49 1.44 14.24 -5.57
N PHE A 50 0.22 13.85 -5.89
CA PHE A 50 -0.69 13.10 -5.02
C PHE A 50 -0.57 11.58 -5.20
N THR A 51 -1.18 10.83 -4.30
CA THR A 51 -1.20 9.35 -4.33
C THR A 51 -1.67 8.80 -5.68
N SER A 52 -2.68 9.43 -6.30
CA SER A 52 -3.14 9.01 -7.63
C SER A 52 -2.08 9.20 -8.73
N HIS A 53 -1.20 10.20 -8.62
CA HIS A 53 -0.12 10.40 -9.60
C HIS A 53 0.96 9.32 -9.46
N LEU A 54 1.31 8.93 -8.22
CA LEU A 54 2.24 7.84 -7.98
C LEU A 54 1.67 6.52 -8.53
N ALA A 55 0.40 6.25 -8.20
CA ALA A 55 -0.34 5.07 -8.64
C ALA A 55 -0.40 4.96 -10.18
N GLU A 56 -0.67 6.07 -10.86
CA GLU A 56 -0.74 6.14 -12.33
C GLU A 56 0.61 5.78 -12.98
N LYS A 57 1.71 6.36 -12.47
CA LYS A 57 3.06 6.07 -12.97
C LYS A 57 3.46 4.61 -12.76
N ALA A 58 3.12 4.02 -11.62
CA ALA A 58 3.33 2.60 -11.36
C ALA A 58 2.47 1.71 -12.29
N ALA A 59 1.22 2.11 -12.51
CA ALA A 59 0.29 1.41 -13.40
C ALA A 59 0.79 1.36 -14.85
N TYR A 60 1.26 2.48 -15.40
CA TYR A 60 1.81 2.50 -16.75
C TYR A 60 3.03 1.61 -16.91
N LYS A 61 3.92 1.55 -15.90
CA LYS A 61 5.06 0.62 -15.93
C LYS A 61 4.63 -0.85 -15.88
N ALA A 62 3.58 -1.17 -15.13
CA ALA A 62 3.03 -2.52 -15.11
C ALA A 62 2.41 -2.90 -16.48
N LEU A 63 1.70 -1.98 -17.13
CA LEU A 63 1.15 -2.16 -18.47
C LEU A 63 2.26 -2.37 -19.50
N GLU A 64 3.28 -1.52 -19.50
CA GLU A 64 4.44 -1.62 -20.38
C GLU A 64 5.14 -2.97 -20.23
N ALA A 65 5.39 -3.41 -19.00
CA ALA A 65 6.03 -4.71 -18.72
C ALA A 65 5.21 -5.91 -19.20
N ALA A 66 3.88 -5.76 -19.30
CA ALA A 66 2.99 -6.79 -19.83
C ALA A 66 2.78 -6.70 -21.35
N GLY A 67 3.22 -5.61 -21.99
CA GLY A 67 2.88 -5.30 -23.39
C GLY A 67 1.39 -5.02 -23.59
N LEU A 68 0.72 -4.46 -22.59
CA LEU A 68 -0.70 -4.16 -22.58
C LEU A 68 -0.95 -2.64 -22.65
N VAL A 69 -2.18 -2.29 -23.02
CA VAL A 69 -2.68 -0.92 -22.99
C VAL A 69 -3.81 -0.77 -21.97
N PRO A 70 -4.14 0.45 -21.53
CA PRO A 70 -5.21 0.67 -20.56
C PRO A 70 -6.55 0.00 -20.92
N ALA A 71 -6.90 -0.05 -22.20
CA ALA A 71 -8.13 -0.68 -22.70
C ALA A 71 -8.20 -2.21 -22.45
N ASP A 72 -7.09 -2.85 -22.13
CA ASP A 72 -7.03 -4.28 -21.79
C ASP A 72 -7.44 -4.57 -20.36
N ILE A 73 -7.58 -3.54 -19.53
CA ILE A 73 -7.94 -3.64 -18.11
C ILE A 73 -9.44 -3.40 -17.94
N ASP A 74 -10.09 -4.26 -17.19
CA ASP A 74 -11.54 -4.19 -16.92
C ASP A 74 -11.90 -4.11 -15.41
N LEU A 75 -10.89 -3.96 -14.54
CA LEU A 75 -11.06 -3.73 -13.11
C LEU A 75 -9.86 -2.96 -12.53
N ILE A 76 -10.12 -1.94 -11.70
CA ILE A 76 -9.08 -1.25 -10.93
C ILE A 76 -9.39 -1.38 -9.44
N VAL A 77 -8.44 -1.86 -8.65
CA VAL A 77 -8.51 -1.88 -7.19
C VAL A 77 -7.27 -1.22 -6.60
N VAL A 78 -7.46 -0.20 -5.79
CA VAL A 78 -6.36 0.54 -5.14
C VAL A 78 -6.44 0.37 -3.63
N GLY A 79 -5.37 -0.12 -3.01
CA GLY A 79 -5.17 -0.09 -1.57
C GLY A 79 -4.43 1.19 -1.18
N THR A 80 -5.06 2.06 -0.40
CA THR A 80 -4.44 3.29 0.11
C THR A 80 -5.14 3.82 1.36
N CYS A 81 -4.37 4.39 2.29
CA CYS A 81 -4.87 5.16 3.42
C CYS A 81 -4.58 6.68 3.27
N THR A 82 -3.93 7.09 2.19
CA THR A 82 -3.61 8.49 1.86
C THR A 82 -4.24 8.92 0.52
N PRO A 83 -5.56 8.80 0.34
CA PRO A 83 -6.20 9.18 -0.91
C PRO A 83 -6.09 10.70 -1.14
N ASP A 84 -6.03 11.13 -2.40
CA ASP A 84 -6.02 12.54 -2.79
C ASP A 84 -7.20 13.31 -2.17
N ARG A 85 -8.34 12.65 -2.07
CA ARG A 85 -9.61 13.15 -1.50
C ARG A 85 -10.51 11.96 -1.14
N MET A 86 -11.55 12.23 -0.36
CA MET A 86 -12.52 11.20 0.01
C MET A 86 -13.24 10.60 -1.20
N PHE A 87 -13.72 11.46 -2.08
CA PHE A 87 -14.41 11.10 -3.31
C PHE A 87 -14.18 12.17 -4.38
N PRO A 88 -14.09 11.76 -5.67
CA PRO A 88 -13.98 10.38 -6.09
C PRO A 88 -12.72 9.71 -5.52
N ASN A 89 -12.76 8.37 -5.35
CA ASN A 89 -11.63 7.61 -4.84
C ASN A 89 -10.48 7.54 -5.88
N VAL A 90 -9.28 7.13 -5.43
CA VAL A 90 -8.07 7.09 -6.25
C VAL A 90 -8.26 6.23 -7.50
N ALA A 91 -8.91 5.07 -7.40
CA ALA A 91 -9.15 4.21 -8.56
C ALA A 91 -10.03 4.88 -9.64
N CYS A 92 -11.02 5.68 -9.24
CA CYS A 92 -11.84 6.45 -10.18
C CYS A 92 -11.04 7.57 -10.87
N LEU A 93 -10.09 8.20 -10.16
CA LEU A 93 -9.19 9.20 -10.77
C LEU A 93 -8.28 8.55 -11.82
N LEU A 94 -7.78 7.36 -11.54
CA LEU A 94 -6.98 6.58 -12.49
C LEU A 94 -7.82 6.14 -13.70
N GLN A 95 -9.04 5.65 -13.46
CA GLN A 95 -9.94 5.21 -14.50
C GLN A 95 -10.18 6.30 -15.55
N GLU A 96 -10.46 7.51 -15.08
CA GLU A 96 -10.70 8.67 -15.95
C GLU A 96 -9.43 9.03 -16.74
N ARG A 97 -8.29 9.21 -16.08
CA ARG A 97 -7.04 9.63 -16.73
C ARG A 97 -6.49 8.60 -17.71
N MET A 98 -6.63 7.31 -17.40
CA MET A 98 -6.12 6.22 -18.23
C MET A 98 -7.12 5.76 -19.30
N GLY A 99 -8.38 6.24 -19.25
CA GLY A 99 -9.44 5.83 -20.16
C GLY A 99 -9.86 4.37 -19.98
N ILE A 100 -9.70 3.81 -18.78
CA ILE A 100 -10.10 2.44 -18.46
C ILE A 100 -11.62 2.40 -18.24
N THR A 101 -12.27 1.32 -18.66
CA THR A 101 -13.69 1.08 -18.43
C THR A 101 -13.90 -0.10 -17.50
N GLY A 102 -14.97 -0.06 -16.70
CA GLY A 102 -15.28 -1.13 -15.74
C GLY A 102 -15.28 -0.64 -14.29
N PRO A 103 -15.46 -1.54 -13.30
CA PRO A 103 -15.43 -1.20 -11.90
C PRO A 103 -14.07 -0.62 -11.47
N ALA A 104 -14.13 0.47 -10.68
CA ALA A 104 -12.95 1.11 -10.11
C ALA A 104 -13.25 1.55 -8.67
N PHE A 105 -12.52 1.05 -7.70
CA PHE A 105 -12.70 1.41 -6.30
C PHE A 105 -11.40 1.31 -5.51
N SER A 106 -11.33 2.09 -4.44
CA SER A 106 -10.25 2.00 -3.46
C SER A 106 -10.76 1.34 -2.19
N LEU A 107 -9.86 0.67 -1.48
CA LEU A 107 -10.09 0.13 -0.16
C LEU A 107 -8.99 0.60 0.81
N GLU A 108 -9.34 0.64 2.07
CA GLU A 108 -8.45 0.98 3.16
C GLU A 108 -8.32 -0.23 4.09
N ALA A 109 -7.11 -0.69 4.30
CA ALA A 109 -6.72 -1.70 5.28
C ALA A 109 -5.26 -1.46 5.73
N ALA A 110 -4.88 -0.20 5.85
CA ALA A 110 -3.55 0.27 6.22
C ALA A 110 -2.43 -0.50 5.49
N CYS A 111 -1.40 -0.97 6.22
CA CYS A 111 -0.26 -1.69 5.65
C CYS A 111 -0.63 -2.99 4.91
N SER A 112 -1.80 -3.57 5.19
CA SER A 112 -2.31 -4.76 4.50
C SER A 112 -3.16 -4.42 3.26
N GLY A 113 -3.38 -3.13 2.97
CA GLY A 113 -4.28 -2.68 1.90
C GLY A 113 -4.01 -3.32 0.55
N PHE A 114 -2.74 -3.47 0.16
CA PHE A 114 -2.40 -4.12 -1.10
C PHE A 114 -2.81 -5.61 -1.12
N VAL A 115 -2.60 -6.35 -0.02
CA VAL A 115 -2.98 -7.77 0.06
C VAL A 115 -4.50 -7.93 0.02
N TYR A 116 -5.24 -7.04 0.70
CA TYR A 116 -6.71 -7.00 0.60
C TYR A 116 -7.16 -6.70 -0.83
N ALA A 117 -6.56 -5.69 -1.48
CA ALA A 117 -6.87 -5.34 -2.87
C ALA A 117 -6.59 -6.50 -3.83
N LEU A 118 -5.47 -7.20 -3.65
CA LEU A 118 -5.09 -8.38 -4.41
C LEU A 118 -6.14 -9.50 -4.26
N THR A 119 -6.53 -9.80 -3.02
CA THR A 119 -7.51 -10.84 -2.71
C THR A 119 -8.89 -10.51 -3.29
N VAL A 120 -9.33 -9.26 -3.17
CA VAL A 120 -10.62 -8.82 -3.74
C VAL A 120 -10.61 -8.93 -5.25
N ALA A 121 -9.55 -8.46 -5.92
CA ALA A 121 -9.40 -8.57 -7.37
C ALA A 121 -9.37 -10.04 -7.83
N ASP A 122 -8.68 -10.91 -7.10
CA ASP A 122 -8.67 -12.36 -7.37
C ASP A 122 -10.09 -12.95 -7.42
N GLN A 123 -10.95 -12.57 -6.46
CA GLN A 123 -12.34 -13.05 -6.44
C GLN A 123 -13.17 -12.53 -7.64
N PHE A 124 -12.92 -11.31 -8.12
CA PHE A 124 -13.54 -10.82 -9.35
C PHE A 124 -13.13 -11.64 -10.58
N LEU A 125 -11.85 -11.99 -10.68
CA LEU A 125 -11.33 -12.78 -11.79
C LEU A 125 -11.81 -14.24 -11.69
N CYS A 126 -11.70 -14.86 -10.53
CA CYS A 126 -12.13 -16.26 -10.32
C CYS A 126 -13.62 -16.46 -10.53
N SER A 127 -14.46 -15.44 -10.24
CA SER A 127 -15.91 -15.47 -10.51
C SER A 127 -16.27 -15.18 -11.97
N GLY A 128 -15.29 -14.84 -12.81
CA GLY A 128 -15.50 -14.51 -14.22
C GLY A 128 -16.11 -13.13 -14.47
N LYS A 129 -16.21 -12.27 -13.44
CA LYS A 129 -16.73 -10.89 -13.56
C LYS A 129 -15.74 -9.94 -14.25
N SER A 130 -14.45 -10.25 -14.15
CA SER A 130 -13.37 -9.51 -14.81
C SER A 130 -12.36 -10.48 -15.40
N LYS A 131 -11.64 -10.04 -16.42
CA LYS A 131 -10.59 -10.82 -17.09
C LYS A 131 -9.20 -10.36 -16.68
N ARG A 132 -9.00 -9.05 -16.55
CA ARG A 132 -7.74 -8.44 -16.13
C ARG A 132 -7.98 -7.31 -15.14
N ALA A 133 -7.28 -7.38 -14.01
CA ALA A 133 -7.35 -6.37 -12.97
C ALA A 133 -6.01 -5.66 -12.81
N LEU A 134 -6.07 -4.36 -12.68
CA LEU A 134 -4.96 -3.52 -12.22
C LEU A 134 -5.11 -3.34 -10.70
N VAL A 135 -4.17 -3.88 -9.94
CA VAL A 135 -4.15 -3.80 -8.47
C VAL A 135 -2.97 -2.95 -8.04
N ILE A 136 -3.22 -1.94 -7.23
CA ILE A 136 -2.21 -0.93 -6.85
C ILE A 136 -2.20 -0.75 -5.34
N GLY A 137 -1.00 -0.65 -4.77
CA GLY A 137 -0.76 -0.07 -3.45
C GLY A 137 -0.01 1.24 -3.62
N ALA A 138 -0.52 2.33 -3.09
CA ALA A 138 0.09 3.64 -3.25
C ALA A 138 -0.14 4.50 -2.02
N GLU A 139 0.93 5.20 -1.57
CA GLU A 139 0.85 6.06 -0.39
C GLU A 139 1.69 7.33 -0.54
N THR A 140 1.19 8.41 0.04
CA THR A 140 1.93 9.64 0.33
C THR A 140 1.99 9.85 1.85
N MET A 141 2.67 8.91 2.53
CA MET A 141 2.75 8.88 4.00
C MET A 141 3.46 10.11 4.57
N SER A 142 4.36 10.72 3.80
CA SER A 142 5.08 11.94 4.20
C SER A 142 4.14 13.08 4.65
N ARG A 143 2.88 13.05 4.19
CA ARG A 143 1.85 14.07 4.52
C ARG A 143 1.08 13.79 5.80
N LEU A 144 1.17 12.56 6.32
CA LEU A 144 0.59 12.15 7.61
C LEU A 144 1.59 12.19 8.75
N ILE A 145 2.88 12.36 8.46
CA ILE A 145 3.95 12.29 9.44
C ILE A 145 4.17 13.64 10.11
N ASP A 146 4.30 13.60 11.42
CA ASP A 146 4.94 14.68 12.18
C ASP A 146 6.46 14.55 12.03
N TRP A 147 7.07 15.46 11.28
CA TRP A 147 8.52 15.42 11.01
C TRP A 147 9.37 15.74 12.24
N THR A 148 8.74 16.14 13.36
CA THR A 148 9.41 16.32 14.67
C THR A 148 9.32 15.07 15.56
N ASP A 149 8.49 14.09 15.19
CA ASP A 149 8.35 12.83 15.89
C ASP A 149 9.32 11.77 15.33
N ARG A 150 10.43 11.54 16.05
CA ARG A 150 11.43 10.54 15.68
C ARG A 150 10.89 9.10 15.56
N GLU A 151 9.81 8.76 16.29
CA GLU A 151 9.27 7.38 16.29
C GLU A 151 8.63 7.04 14.95
N THR A 152 8.16 8.04 14.22
CA THR A 152 7.44 7.85 12.94
C THR A 152 8.22 8.37 11.73
N CYS A 153 8.83 9.57 11.79
CA CYS A 153 9.44 10.22 10.62
C CYS A 153 10.61 9.44 10.02
N VAL A 154 11.27 8.56 10.79
CA VAL A 154 12.38 7.73 10.28
C VAL A 154 11.92 6.52 9.47
N LEU A 155 10.63 6.13 9.53
CA LEU A 155 10.11 4.87 8.99
C LEU A 155 9.40 5.02 7.65
N PHE A 156 8.76 6.16 7.39
CA PHE A 156 7.80 6.30 6.31
C PHE A 156 8.31 7.18 5.18
N GLY A 157 7.83 6.89 3.98
CA GLY A 157 8.04 7.64 2.76
C GLY A 157 6.88 7.41 1.80
N ASP A 158 7.07 7.83 0.55
CA ASP A 158 6.03 7.82 -0.48
C ASP A 158 6.41 6.89 -1.61
N GLY A 159 5.43 6.28 -2.23
CA GLY A 159 5.65 5.40 -3.37
C GLY A 159 4.40 4.67 -3.82
N ALA A 160 4.51 3.97 -4.94
CA ALA A 160 3.47 3.12 -5.48
C ALA A 160 4.04 1.84 -6.11
N GLY A 161 3.29 0.76 -5.95
CA GLY A 161 3.50 -0.50 -6.64
C GLY A 161 2.19 -0.95 -7.30
N ALA A 162 2.29 -1.48 -8.52
CA ALA A 162 1.15 -1.99 -9.27
C ALA A 162 1.43 -3.39 -9.78
N VAL A 163 0.41 -4.22 -9.85
CA VAL A 163 0.46 -5.51 -10.52
C VAL A 163 -0.73 -5.64 -11.47
N ILE A 164 -0.53 -6.38 -12.57
CA ILE A 164 -1.63 -6.81 -13.43
C ILE A 164 -1.92 -8.27 -13.14
N LEU A 165 -3.19 -8.53 -12.80
CA LEU A 165 -3.75 -9.85 -12.64
C LEU A 165 -4.49 -10.27 -13.89
N GLU A 166 -4.36 -11.54 -14.27
CA GLU A 166 -5.10 -12.13 -15.39
C GLU A 166 -5.76 -13.45 -14.96
N ALA A 167 -7.01 -13.64 -15.37
CA ALA A 167 -7.71 -14.90 -15.21
C ALA A 167 -7.02 -15.99 -16.02
N SER A 168 -6.81 -17.18 -15.44
CA SER A 168 -6.02 -18.25 -16.02
C SER A 168 -6.55 -19.63 -15.65
N ASP A 169 -6.32 -20.61 -16.53
CA ASP A 169 -6.55 -22.04 -16.22
C ASP A 169 -5.33 -22.67 -15.52
N LYS A 170 -4.20 -21.96 -15.49
CA LYS A 170 -2.99 -22.40 -14.79
C LYS A 170 -2.94 -21.83 -13.37
N PRO A 171 -2.51 -22.59 -12.37
CA PRO A 171 -2.32 -22.10 -11.02
C PRO A 171 -1.41 -20.85 -10.97
N GLY A 172 -1.74 -19.92 -10.10
CA GLY A 172 -0.98 -18.69 -9.88
C GLY A 172 -1.12 -18.27 -8.43
N LEU A 173 -2.09 -17.42 -8.10
CA LEU A 173 -2.42 -17.09 -6.72
C LEU A 173 -3.17 -18.30 -6.12
N LEU A 174 -2.52 -19.00 -5.20
CA LEU A 174 -3.04 -20.26 -4.66
C LEU A 174 -3.84 -20.05 -3.39
N TYR A 175 -3.44 -19.07 -2.57
CA TYR A 175 -4.02 -18.83 -1.27
C TYR A 175 -3.76 -17.37 -0.84
N SER A 176 -4.70 -16.80 -0.12
CA SER A 176 -4.53 -15.55 0.60
C SER A 176 -5.16 -15.67 1.98
N ASP A 177 -4.50 -15.11 2.99
CA ASP A 177 -5.01 -15.02 4.34
C ASP A 177 -5.16 -13.56 4.75
N LEU A 178 -6.33 -13.21 5.25
CA LEU A 178 -6.67 -11.86 5.67
C LEU A 178 -7.12 -11.89 7.12
N GLY A 179 -6.57 -10.98 7.93
CA GLY A 179 -6.93 -10.87 9.32
C GLY A 179 -6.93 -9.42 9.79
N ALA A 180 -7.67 -9.15 10.85
CA ALA A 180 -7.66 -7.88 11.55
C ALA A 180 -7.92 -8.10 13.04
N ASP A 181 -7.22 -7.35 13.89
CA ASP A 181 -7.44 -7.34 15.34
C ASP A 181 -7.65 -5.90 15.85
N GLY A 182 -8.90 -5.50 15.94
CA GLY A 182 -9.30 -4.18 16.42
C GLY A 182 -8.94 -3.89 17.88
N GLN A 183 -8.51 -4.87 18.66
CA GLN A 183 -8.03 -4.64 20.03
C GLN A 183 -6.77 -3.77 20.04
N HIS A 184 -5.98 -3.84 18.94
CA HIS A 184 -4.73 -3.10 18.78
C HIS A 184 -4.89 -1.70 18.17
N ARG A 185 -6.11 -1.18 17.99
CA ARG A 185 -6.41 0.11 17.33
C ARG A 185 -5.66 1.33 17.89
N LYS A 186 -5.13 1.27 19.11
CA LYS A 186 -4.40 2.37 19.76
C LYS A 186 -2.87 2.25 19.64
N LEU A 187 -2.38 1.29 18.87
CA LEU A 187 -0.93 1.08 18.67
C LEU A 187 -0.39 1.85 17.47
N LEU A 188 -1.20 2.00 16.42
CA LEU A 188 -0.85 2.73 15.19
C LEU A 188 -2.14 3.33 14.65
N TYR A 189 -2.26 4.66 14.68
CA TYR A 189 -3.51 5.35 14.35
C TYR A 189 -3.30 6.83 14.02
N THR A 190 -4.30 7.45 13.43
CA THR A 190 -4.45 8.91 13.38
C THR A 190 -5.55 9.35 14.32
N GLU A 191 -5.40 10.49 15.00
CA GLU A 191 -6.42 10.97 15.96
C GLU A 191 -7.63 11.61 15.26
N THR A 192 -7.45 12.08 14.05
CA THR A 192 -8.48 12.74 13.26
C THR A 192 -8.91 11.91 12.07
N GLY A 193 -10.18 11.96 11.78
CA GLY A 193 -10.82 11.45 10.57
C GLY A 193 -11.94 12.40 10.18
N LEU A 194 -12.55 12.18 9.02
CA LEU A 194 -13.53 13.11 8.45
C LEU A 194 -14.81 13.31 9.30
N SER A 195 -15.21 12.31 10.05
CA SER A 195 -16.32 12.39 10.98
C SER A 195 -15.94 12.88 12.38
N ASN A 196 -14.66 13.06 12.64
CA ASN A 196 -14.10 13.50 13.90
C ASN A 196 -13.04 14.60 13.66
N MET A 197 -13.42 15.61 12.88
CA MET A 197 -12.57 16.77 12.61
C MET A 197 -12.77 17.82 13.72
N GLU A 198 -12.00 17.67 14.79
CA GLU A 198 -11.82 18.79 15.73
C GLU A 198 -10.70 19.68 15.19
N SER A 199 -10.99 20.97 14.98
CA SER A 199 -10.09 21.95 14.36
C SER A 199 -8.80 22.25 15.15
N SER A 200 -8.63 21.65 16.32
CA SER A 200 -7.47 21.81 17.20
C SER A 200 -6.51 20.61 17.23
N VAL A 201 -6.84 19.51 16.56
CA VAL A 201 -6.02 18.29 16.57
C VAL A 201 -5.35 18.11 15.22
N GLU A 202 -4.02 18.11 15.22
CA GLU A 202 -3.23 17.75 14.05
C GLU A 202 -3.40 16.24 13.78
N GLY A 203 -3.85 15.88 12.57
CA GLY A 203 -4.17 14.52 12.17
C GLY A 203 -2.96 13.63 11.88
N HIS A 204 -1.83 13.85 12.58
CA HIS A 204 -0.61 13.08 12.34
C HIS A 204 -0.71 11.63 12.83
N LEU A 205 0.04 10.77 12.16
CA LEU A 205 0.20 9.37 12.54
C LEU A 205 0.84 9.25 13.93
N LYS A 206 0.25 8.45 14.80
CA LYS A 206 0.78 8.10 16.13
C LYS A 206 1.10 6.61 16.17
N MET A 207 2.26 6.26 16.76
CA MET A 207 2.71 4.88 16.83
C MET A 207 3.34 4.56 18.20
N LYS A 208 3.01 3.39 18.73
CA LYS A 208 3.71 2.78 19.85
C LYS A 208 4.65 1.69 19.33
N GLY A 209 5.81 2.09 18.81
CA GLY A 209 6.69 1.26 18.01
C GLY A 209 7.04 -0.10 18.62
N ASN A 210 7.41 -0.15 19.92
CA ASN A 210 7.75 -1.40 20.61
C ASN A 210 6.56 -2.37 20.71
N GLU A 211 5.34 -1.86 20.90
CA GLU A 211 4.13 -2.68 21.00
C GLU A 211 3.72 -3.18 19.61
N VAL A 212 3.77 -2.31 18.60
CA VAL A 212 3.54 -2.68 17.19
C VAL A 212 4.51 -3.79 16.76
N PHE A 213 5.80 -3.65 17.07
CA PHE A 213 6.81 -4.67 16.76
C PHE A 213 6.47 -6.02 17.37
N LYS A 214 6.10 -6.08 18.65
CA LYS A 214 5.73 -7.34 19.33
C LYS A 214 4.52 -8.02 18.68
N VAL A 215 3.51 -7.24 18.30
CA VAL A 215 2.32 -7.77 17.61
C VAL A 215 2.71 -8.27 16.22
N ALA A 216 3.48 -7.49 15.46
CA ALA A 216 3.92 -7.85 14.11
C ALA A 216 4.74 -9.16 14.11
N VAL A 217 5.69 -9.32 15.02
CA VAL A 217 6.51 -10.54 15.13
C VAL A 217 5.62 -11.78 15.37
N ARG A 218 4.70 -11.71 16.33
CA ARG A 218 3.79 -12.83 16.63
C ARG A 218 2.88 -13.17 15.44
N THR A 219 2.37 -12.15 14.76
CA THR A 219 1.50 -12.35 13.60
C THR A 219 2.27 -13.00 12.45
N LEU A 220 3.48 -12.50 12.15
CA LEU A 220 4.34 -13.07 11.10
C LEU A 220 4.77 -14.50 11.44
N GLU A 221 5.10 -14.78 12.69
CA GLU A 221 5.40 -16.15 13.14
C GLU A 221 4.21 -17.09 12.91
N SER A 222 3.01 -16.68 13.31
CA SER A 222 1.78 -17.45 13.08
C SER A 222 1.53 -17.71 11.60
N ILE A 223 1.72 -16.73 10.73
CA ILE A 223 1.55 -16.88 9.27
C ILE A 223 2.62 -17.81 8.71
N CYS A 224 3.88 -17.70 9.14
CA CYS A 224 4.93 -18.61 8.70
C CYS A 224 4.62 -20.08 9.03
N LEU A 225 4.03 -20.33 10.19
CA LEU A 225 3.64 -21.70 10.59
C LEU A 225 2.56 -22.29 9.68
N LEU A 226 1.70 -21.48 9.07
CA LEU A 226 0.71 -21.95 8.08
C LEU A 226 1.37 -22.53 6.82
N TYR A 227 2.54 -22.02 6.43
CA TYR A 227 3.28 -22.49 5.26
C TYR A 227 4.20 -23.68 5.56
N THR A 228 4.68 -23.78 6.80
CA THR A 228 5.75 -24.73 7.18
C THR A 228 5.25 -25.91 7.98
N SER A 229 4.04 -25.85 8.52
CA SER A 229 3.44 -26.99 9.20
C SER A 229 2.95 -28.03 8.19
N PRO A 230 3.26 -29.32 8.39
CA PRO A 230 2.71 -30.37 7.55
C PRO A 230 1.18 -30.35 7.62
N SER A 231 0.54 -30.51 6.46
CA SER A 231 -0.92 -30.64 6.41
C SER A 231 -1.38 -31.82 7.27
N PRO A 232 -2.46 -31.68 8.05
CA PRO A 232 -3.03 -32.85 8.76
C PRO A 232 -3.50 -33.98 7.85
N ARG A 233 -3.39 -33.82 6.53
CA ARG A 233 -3.77 -34.78 5.50
C ARG A 233 -2.57 -35.47 4.83
N ASP A 234 -1.35 -35.06 5.17
CA ASP A 234 -0.10 -35.72 4.78
C ASP A 234 0.35 -36.63 5.94
#